data_0b7bbf6465828ca38b906ee45cde41c2
#
_entry.id   0b7bbf6465828ca38b906ee45cde41c2
#
_cell.length_a   1.000
_cell.length_b   1.000
_cell.length_c   1.000
_cell.angle_alpha   90.00
_cell.angle_beta   90.00
_cell.angle_gamma   90.00
#
_symmetry.space_group_name_H-M   'P 1'
#
loop_
_entity.id
_entity.type
_entity.pdbx_description
1 polymer ?
#
loop_
_entity_poly.entity_id
_entity_poly.type
_entity_poly.pdbx_seq_one_letter_code
_entity_poly.pdbx_strand_id
1 'polypeptide(L)'
;MVHSTREKILAVSLRLFNEQGYHHVTMRAIADALSISVGNLTYYFAKKSDIVSALMDDVFEQMTATSDMPVESLTQIDRLFSMMLDTLCQYAFFFLDSELKTASFGRHHIHFRVRLIDGLNTLAKNGFFMESFTSEVCDTLVRLLLMSHISWLNQTLRHSDSSGMSKAEFLHGHWLVLYPYLSEKGRIAYRQIRES
;
A
#
# COMPACT_ATOMS: atom_id res chain seq x y z
N MET A 1 -14.65 -17.37 -12.27
CA MET A 1 -15.51 -16.16 -12.28
C MET A 1 -15.28 -15.43 -13.58
N VAL A 2 -16.33 -15.07 -14.34
CA VAL A 2 -16.21 -14.31 -15.59
C VAL A 2 -16.05 -12.84 -15.18
N HIS A 3 -14.86 -12.27 -15.33
CA HIS A 3 -14.64 -10.84 -15.10
C HIS A 3 -15.48 -10.00 -16.06
N SER A 4 -16.14 -8.97 -15.53
CA SER A 4 -16.87 -7.99 -16.33
C SER A 4 -15.92 -7.26 -17.29
N THR A 5 -16.44 -6.69 -18.37
CA THR A 5 -15.63 -5.88 -19.30
C THR A 5 -14.96 -4.72 -18.57
N ARG A 6 -15.64 -4.10 -17.61
CA ARG A 6 -15.09 -3.01 -16.77
C ARG A 6 -13.85 -3.48 -15.98
N GLU A 7 -13.91 -4.64 -15.33
CA GLU A 7 -12.79 -5.21 -14.59
C GLU A 7 -11.59 -5.54 -15.50
N LYS A 8 -11.85 -6.08 -16.71
CA LYS A 8 -10.80 -6.35 -17.69
C LYS A 8 -10.11 -5.05 -18.14
N ILE A 9 -10.87 -3.97 -18.35
CA ILE A 9 -10.32 -2.65 -18.67
C ILE A 9 -9.41 -2.17 -17.54
N LEU A 10 -9.85 -2.22 -16.29
CA LEU A 10 -9.06 -1.80 -15.12
C LEU A 10 -7.77 -2.62 -15.01
N ALA A 11 -7.85 -3.94 -15.10
CA ALA A 11 -6.69 -4.82 -14.98
C ALA A 11 -5.64 -4.57 -16.10
N VAL A 12 -6.07 -4.44 -17.35
CA VAL A 12 -5.15 -4.15 -18.47
C VAL A 12 -4.57 -2.75 -18.35
N SER A 13 -5.37 -1.77 -17.96
CA SER A 13 -4.90 -0.39 -17.78
C SER A 13 -3.86 -0.30 -16.66
N LEU A 14 -4.10 -0.96 -15.52
CA LEU A 14 -3.16 -1.02 -14.40
C LEU A 14 -1.81 -1.60 -14.84
N ARG A 15 -1.82 -2.72 -15.56
CA ARG A 15 -0.62 -3.32 -16.10
C ARG A 15 0.13 -2.36 -17.03
N LEU A 16 -0.56 -1.77 -18.02
CA LEU A 16 0.06 -0.84 -18.97
C LEU A 16 0.63 0.39 -18.28
N PHE A 17 -0.08 0.96 -17.28
CA PHE A 17 0.39 2.12 -16.53
C PHE A 17 1.66 1.80 -15.72
N ASN A 18 1.74 0.61 -15.13
CA ASN A 18 2.94 0.17 -14.40
C ASN A 18 4.14 -0.10 -15.35
N GLU A 19 3.89 -0.71 -16.52
CA GLU A 19 4.94 -1.08 -17.46
C GLU A 19 5.50 0.12 -18.26
N GLN A 20 4.61 1.05 -18.67
CA GLN A 20 4.96 2.09 -19.64
C GLN A 20 4.89 3.51 -19.05
N GLY A 21 4.34 3.64 -17.84
CA GLY A 21 4.03 4.94 -17.21
C GLY A 21 2.70 5.52 -17.70
N TYR A 22 1.99 6.19 -16.81
CA TYR A 22 0.66 6.75 -17.10
C TYR A 22 0.64 7.67 -18.33
N HIS A 23 1.62 8.56 -18.48
CA HIS A 23 1.63 9.56 -19.53
C HIS A 23 1.78 8.96 -20.95
N HIS A 24 2.49 7.85 -21.10
CA HIS A 24 2.74 7.21 -22.38
C HIS A 24 1.59 6.31 -22.85
N VAL A 25 0.72 5.84 -21.95
CA VAL A 25 -0.42 5.00 -22.30
C VAL A 25 -1.58 5.84 -22.81
N THR A 26 -2.15 5.47 -23.95
CA THR A 26 -3.32 6.11 -24.56
C THR A 26 -4.58 5.25 -24.42
N MET A 27 -5.77 5.86 -24.53
CA MET A 27 -7.05 5.12 -24.59
C MET A 27 -7.05 4.10 -25.71
N ARG A 28 -6.43 4.43 -26.86
CA ARG A 28 -6.29 3.51 -27.99
C ARG A 28 -5.41 2.30 -27.65
N ALA A 29 -4.28 2.51 -27.00
CA ALA A 29 -3.40 1.40 -26.58
C ALA A 29 -4.12 0.44 -25.62
N ILE A 30 -4.96 0.95 -24.72
CA ILE A 30 -5.77 0.12 -23.81
C ILE A 30 -6.82 -0.67 -24.60
N ALA A 31 -7.53 -0.04 -25.55
CA ALA A 31 -8.53 -0.69 -26.40
C ALA A 31 -7.91 -1.77 -27.28
N ASP A 32 -6.76 -1.50 -27.90
CA ASP A 32 -6.02 -2.44 -28.75
C ASP A 32 -5.55 -3.67 -27.93
N ALA A 33 -5.04 -3.45 -26.72
CA ALA A 33 -4.61 -4.52 -25.80
C ALA A 33 -5.77 -5.45 -25.36
N LEU A 34 -7.00 -4.93 -25.38
CA LEU A 34 -8.22 -5.69 -25.06
C LEU A 34 -8.92 -6.24 -26.29
N SER A 35 -8.45 -5.91 -27.50
CA SER A 35 -9.11 -6.25 -28.76
C SER A 35 -10.56 -5.72 -28.84
N ILE A 36 -10.80 -4.51 -28.33
CA ILE A 36 -12.08 -3.80 -28.39
C ILE A 36 -11.93 -2.46 -29.13
N SER A 37 -13.04 -1.89 -29.58
CA SER A 37 -13.01 -0.54 -30.16
C SER A 37 -12.82 0.53 -29.09
N VAL A 38 -12.21 1.68 -29.46
CA VAL A 38 -12.11 2.84 -28.58
C VAL A 38 -13.50 3.32 -28.13
N GLY A 39 -14.51 3.24 -29.00
CA GLY A 39 -15.90 3.56 -28.67
C GLY A 39 -16.48 2.66 -27.58
N ASN A 40 -16.13 1.36 -27.59
CA ASN A 40 -16.51 0.44 -26.51
C ASN A 40 -15.79 0.79 -25.21
N LEU A 41 -14.50 1.11 -25.26
CA LEU A 41 -13.75 1.55 -24.08
C LEU A 41 -14.34 2.84 -23.46
N THR A 42 -14.64 3.85 -24.31
CA THR A 42 -15.17 5.15 -23.86
C THR A 42 -16.61 5.06 -23.33
N TYR A 43 -17.34 4.02 -23.64
CA TYR A 43 -18.63 3.71 -23.01
C TYR A 43 -18.47 3.45 -21.51
N TYR A 44 -17.38 2.78 -21.09
CA TYR A 44 -17.11 2.50 -19.68
C TYR A 44 -16.34 3.64 -18.99
N PHE A 45 -15.38 4.24 -19.67
CA PHE A 45 -14.50 5.29 -19.15
C PHE A 45 -14.29 6.37 -20.21
N ALA A 46 -14.86 7.55 -20.02
CA ALA A 46 -14.78 8.63 -21.00
C ALA A 46 -13.35 9.09 -21.30
N LYS A 47 -12.47 9.03 -20.30
CA LYS A 47 -11.07 9.44 -20.39
C LYS A 47 -10.18 8.63 -19.47
N LYS A 48 -8.88 8.68 -19.71
CA LYS A 48 -7.85 7.94 -18.95
C LYS A 48 -7.85 8.23 -17.45
N SER A 49 -8.13 9.46 -17.06
CA SER A 49 -8.25 9.84 -15.64
C SER A 49 -9.41 9.17 -14.91
N ASP A 50 -10.48 8.80 -15.61
CA ASP A 50 -11.62 8.10 -15.00
C ASP A 50 -11.23 6.66 -14.65
N ILE A 51 -10.37 6.05 -15.46
CA ILE A 51 -9.77 4.73 -15.16
C ILE A 51 -8.89 4.82 -13.91
N VAL A 52 -8.05 5.85 -13.79
CA VAL A 52 -7.22 6.07 -12.59
C VAL A 52 -8.09 6.27 -11.36
N SER A 53 -9.16 7.08 -11.45
CA SER A 53 -10.09 7.28 -10.33
C SER A 53 -10.71 5.96 -9.88
N ALA A 54 -11.18 5.13 -10.83
CA ALA A 54 -11.77 3.84 -10.51
C ALA A 54 -10.75 2.86 -9.88
N LEU A 55 -9.51 2.85 -10.37
CA LEU A 55 -8.43 2.05 -9.76
C LEU A 55 -8.14 2.50 -8.31
N MET A 56 -8.19 3.80 -8.05
CA MET A 56 -7.99 4.33 -6.70
C MET A 56 -9.16 4.04 -5.76
N ASP A 57 -10.39 4.07 -6.28
CA ASP A 57 -11.58 3.69 -5.50
C ASP A 57 -11.51 2.20 -5.10
N ASP A 58 -11.07 1.31 -6.00
CA ASP A 58 -10.86 -0.12 -5.71
C ASP A 58 -9.80 -0.31 -4.60
N VAL A 59 -8.70 0.46 -4.63
CA VAL A 59 -7.67 0.46 -3.56
C VAL A 59 -8.30 0.87 -2.23
N PHE A 60 -9.10 1.93 -2.24
CA PHE A 60 -9.73 2.44 -1.03
C PHE A 60 -10.69 1.42 -0.42
N GLU A 61 -11.55 0.80 -1.23
CA GLU A 61 -12.46 -0.24 -0.76
C GLU A 61 -11.71 -1.42 -0.14
N GLN A 62 -10.64 -1.89 -0.76
CA GLN A 62 -9.81 -2.98 -0.22
C GLN A 62 -9.17 -2.59 1.12
N MET A 63 -8.66 -1.37 1.24
CA MET A 63 -8.03 -0.87 2.47
C MET A 63 -9.05 -0.63 3.58
N THR A 64 -10.27 -0.19 3.26
CA THR A 64 -11.33 0.07 4.25
C THR A 64 -12.07 -1.20 4.66
N ALA A 65 -12.26 -2.17 3.78
CA ALA A 65 -12.92 -3.45 4.10
C ALA A 65 -12.24 -4.20 5.26
N THR A 66 -10.94 -3.98 5.48
CA THR A 66 -10.20 -4.56 6.61
C THR A 66 -10.13 -3.63 7.82
N SER A 67 -10.74 -2.44 7.75
CA SER A 67 -10.57 -1.37 8.75
C SER A 67 -11.33 -1.56 10.04
N ASP A 68 -12.44 -2.29 10.02
CA ASP A 68 -13.37 -2.38 11.15
C ASP A 68 -12.97 -3.42 12.20
N MET A 69 -11.96 -4.24 11.93
CA MET A 69 -11.48 -5.21 12.92
C MET A 69 -10.44 -4.59 13.86
N PRO A 70 -10.63 -4.70 15.18
CA PRO A 70 -9.64 -4.20 16.14
C PRO A 70 -8.30 -4.90 15.94
N VAL A 71 -7.22 -4.15 16.14
CA VAL A 71 -5.86 -4.70 16.13
C VAL A 71 -5.53 -5.23 17.52
N GLU A 72 -5.46 -6.54 17.65
CA GLU A 72 -5.26 -7.24 18.92
C GLU A 72 -3.90 -7.95 19.03
N SER A 73 -3.13 -8.00 17.93
CA SER A 73 -1.84 -8.69 17.90
C SER A 73 -0.81 -8.00 17.01
N LEU A 74 0.48 -8.26 17.30
CA LEU A 74 1.57 -7.79 16.45
C LEU A 74 1.51 -8.42 15.04
N THR A 75 0.97 -9.63 14.89
CA THR A 75 0.76 -10.27 13.59
C THR A 75 -0.20 -9.46 12.70
N GLN A 76 -1.20 -8.81 13.29
CA GLN A 76 -2.10 -7.94 12.52
C GLN A 76 -1.41 -6.65 12.08
N ILE A 77 -0.50 -6.09 12.89
CA ILE A 77 0.37 -4.97 12.47
C ILE A 77 1.28 -5.38 11.32
N ASP A 78 1.90 -6.57 11.41
CA ASP A 78 2.75 -7.10 10.34
C ASP A 78 1.99 -7.25 9.02
N ARG A 79 0.76 -7.76 9.08
CA ARG A 79 -0.14 -7.84 7.92
C ARG A 79 -0.49 -6.47 7.35
N LEU A 80 -0.73 -5.46 8.20
CA LEU A 80 -1.00 -4.10 7.73
C LEU A 80 0.22 -3.53 6.98
N PHE A 81 1.43 -3.70 7.48
CA PHE A 81 2.65 -3.31 6.78
C PHE A 81 2.79 -4.04 5.44
N SER A 82 2.59 -5.37 5.43
CA SER A 82 2.67 -6.17 4.21
C SER A 82 1.64 -5.72 3.16
N MET A 83 0.37 -5.53 3.57
CA MET A 83 -0.70 -5.04 2.69
C MET A 83 -0.37 -3.68 2.09
N MET A 84 0.19 -2.77 2.88
CA MET A 84 0.61 -1.45 2.37
C MET A 84 1.66 -1.58 1.27
N LEU A 85 2.68 -2.42 1.48
CA LEU A 85 3.72 -2.65 0.47
C LEU A 85 3.16 -3.33 -0.79
N ASP A 86 2.25 -4.30 -0.65
CA ASP A 86 1.60 -4.93 -1.79
C ASP A 86 0.82 -3.91 -2.61
N THR A 87 0.06 -3.04 -1.93
CA THR A 87 -0.68 -1.96 -2.59
C THR A 87 0.26 -0.99 -3.31
N LEU A 88 1.36 -0.59 -2.68
CA LEU A 88 2.35 0.28 -3.31
C LEU A 88 2.98 -0.35 -4.56
N CYS A 89 3.33 -1.63 -4.50
CA CYS A 89 3.87 -2.35 -5.66
C CYS A 89 2.83 -2.50 -6.78
N GLN A 90 1.60 -2.88 -6.42
CA GLN A 90 0.51 -3.08 -7.37
C GLN A 90 0.14 -1.81 -8.13
N TYR A 91 0.15 -0.66 -7.46
CA TYR A 91 -0.23 0.64 -8.03
C TYR A 91 0.96 1.60 -8.16
N ALA A 92 2.13 1.05 -8.46
CA ALA A 92 3.40 1.79 -8.45
C ALA A 92 3.36 3.03 -9.36
N PHE A 93 2.72 2.94 -10.54
CA PHE A 93 2.56 4.06 -11.46
C PHE A 93 1.98 5.31 -10.77
N PHE A 94 1.02 5.12 -9.87
CA PHE A 94 0.33 6.20 -9.19
C PHE A 94 1.20 6.84 -8.09
N PHE A 95 1.90 6.02 -7.31
CA PHE A 95 2.73 6.51 -6.21
C PHE A 95 4.02 7.19 -6.67
N LEU A 96 4.49 6.84 -7.86
CA LEU A 96 5.72 7.39 -8.43
C LEU A 96 5.49 8.64 -9.28
N ASP A 97 4.26 8.84 -9.76
CA ASP A 97 3.90 9.99 -10.58
C ASP A 97 3.46 11.17 -9.72
N SER A 98 4.20 12.28 -9.78
CA SER A 98 3.91 13.47 -8.98
C SER A 98 2.63 14.19 -9.40
N GLU A 99 2.22 14.07 -10.67
CA GLU A 99 1.03 14.74 -11.21
C GLU A 99 -0.27 13.98 -10.85
N LEU A 100 -0.18 12.66 -10.65
CA LEU A 100 -1.32 11.84 -10.24
C LEU A 100 -1.66 11.94 -8.75
N LYS A 101 -0.77 12.52 -7.93
CA LYS A 101 -1.00 12.71 -6.50
C LYS A 101 -2.11 13.73 -6.23
N THR A 102 -3.33 13.29 -6.38
CA THR A 102 -4.55 14.10 -6.16
C THR A 102 -4.98 14.11 -4.69
N ALA A 103 -6.03 14.88 -4.37
CA ALA A 103 -6.68 14.88 -3.05
C ALA A 103 -7.14 13.48 -2.58
N SER A 104 -7.36 12.55 -3.51
CA SER A 104 -7.68 11.14 -3.21
C SER A 104 -6.51 10.45 -2.51
N PHE A 105 -5.26 10.66 -2.98
CA PHE A 105 -4.07 10.09 -2.35
C PHE A 105 -3.93 10.50 -0.87
N GLY A 106 -4.19 11.76 -0.56
CA GLY A 106 -4.13 12.26 0.82
C GLY A 106 -5.06 11.49 1.76
N ARG A 107 -6.28 11.18 1.32
CA ARG A 107 -7.27 10.45 2.12
C ARG A 107 -6.85 9.00 2.41
N HIS A 108 -6.34 8.28 1.42
CA HIS A 108 -5.89 6.90 1.56
C HIS A 108 -4.70 6.77 2.53
N HIS A 109 -3.70 7.65 2.35
CA HIS A 109 -2.53 7.69 3.23
C HIS A 109 -2.90 8.05 4.67
N ILE A 110 -3.83 9.00 4.87
CA ILE A 110 -4.32 9.39 6.19
C ILE A 110 -5.05 8.21 6.85
N HIS A 111 -5.93 7.53 6.13
CA HIS A 111 -6.69 6.41 6.67
C HIS A 111 -5.78 5.27 7.16
N PHE A 112 -4.82 4.84 6.33
CA PHE A 112 -3.85 3.81 6.72
C PHE A 112 -3.01 4.23 7.92
N ARG A 113 -2.53 5.48 7.93
CA ARG A 113 -1.76 6.03 9.06
C ARG A 113 -2.56 6.00 10.35
N VAL A 114 -3.79 6.48 10.33
CA VAL A 114 -4.68 6.50 11.51
C VAL A 114 -4.87 5.08 12.04
N ARG A 115 -5.19 4.13 11.17
CA ARG A 115 -5.40 2.74 11.57
C ARG A 115 -4.15 2.11 12.19
N LEU A 116 -2.98 2.37 11.62
CA LEU A 116 -1.72 1.85 12.16
C LEU A 116 -1.41 2.45 13.54
N ILE A 117 -1.61 3.77 13.71
CA ILE A 117 -1.44 4.45 14.99
C ILE A 117 -2.42 3.91 16.03
N ASP A 118 -3.69 3.77 15.70
CA ASP A 118 -4.72 3.27 16.62
C ASP A 118 -4.42 1.83 17.04
N GLY A 119 -3.99 0.98 16.10
CA GLY A 119 -3.59 -0.39 16.37
C GLY A 119 -2.39 -0.47 17.32
N LEU A 120 -1.33 0.29 17.04
CA LEU A 120 -0.14 0.32 17.89
C LEU A 120 -0.43 0.89 19.29
N ASN A 121 -1.24 1.95 19.40
CA ASN A 121 -1.67 2.48 20.68
C ASN A 121 -2.54 1.48 21.46
N THR A 122 -3.39 0.72 20.79
CA THR A 122 -4.19 -0.35 21.41
C THR A 122 -3.28 -1.44 21.98
N LEU A 123 -2.28 -1.86 21.21
CA LEU A 123 -1.30 -2.85 21.66
C LEU A 123 -0.42 -2.32 22.81
N ALA A 124 -0.10 -1.03 22.82
CA ALA A 124 0.62 -0.40 23.92
C ALA A 124 -0.22 -0.45 25.22
N LYS A 125 -1.51 -0.09 25.16
CA LYS A 125 -2.45 -0.22 26.29
C LYS A 125 -2.58 -1.66 26.78
N ASN A 126 -2.46 -2.64 25.87
CA ASN A 126 -2.52 -4.07 26.17
C ASN A 126 -1.17 -4.65 26.63
N GLY A 127 -0.18 -3.81 26.88
CA GLY A 127 1.11 -4.18 27.47
C GLY A 127 2.12 -4.84 26.49
N PHE A 128 1.93 -4.69 25.19
CA PHE A 128 2.91 -5.16 24.20
C PHE A 128 4.12 -4.22 24.04
N PHE A 129 3.98 -2.97 24.50
CA PHE A 129 5.04 -1.97 24.45
C PHE A 129 5.38 -1.47 25.86
N MET A 130 6.60 -0.97 26.01
CA MET A 130 7.05 -0.32 27.25
C MET A 130 6.42 1.06 27.40
N GLU A 131 6.42 1.63 28.61
CA GLU A 131 5.89 2.97 28.91
C GLU A 131 6.56 4.08 28.09
N SER A 132 7.81 3.88 27.67
CA SER A 132 8.53 4.79 26.77
C SER A 132 7.94 4.89 25.37
N PHE A 133 7.06 3.96 24.96
CA PHE A 133 6.32 4.02 23.69
C PHE A 133 5.07 4.88 23.86
N THR A 134 5.27 6.18 23.98
CA THR A 134 4.17 7.16 24.09
C THR A 134 3.45 7.33 22.74
N SER A 135 2.26 7.94 22.77
CA SER A 135 1.51 8.26 21.53
C SER A 135 2.29 9.20 20.60
N GLU A 136 3.12 10.09 21.14
CA GLU A 136 4.02 10.95 20.36
C GLU A 136 5.11 10.14 19.65
N VAL A 137 5.75 9.21 20.35
CA VAL A 137 6.74 8.29 19.78
C VAL A 137 6.08 7.43 18.69
N CYS A 138 4.89 6.89 18.96
CA CYS A 138 4.12 6.11 17.99
C CYS A 138 3.85 6.91 16.70
N ASP A 139 3.27 8.10 16.80
CA ASP A 139 2.96 8.94 15.63
C ASP A 139 4.22 9.30 14.84
N THR A 140 5.31 9.64 15.54
CA THR A 140 6.59 9.98 14.90
C THR A 140 7.17 8.79 14.14
N LEU A 141 7.26 7.61 14.77
CA LEU A 141 7.79 6.41 14.14
C LEU A 141 6.94 5.99 12.94
N VAL A 142 5.61 6.00 13.06
CA VAL A 142 4.71 5.67 11.95
C VAL A 142 4.92 6.61 10.77
N ARG A 143 5.06 7.93 11.01
CA ARG A 143 5.36 8.89 9.93
C ARG A 143 6.67 8.56 9.23
N LEU A 144 7.74 8.31 9.97
CA LEU A 144 9.06 7.99 9.40
C LEU A 144 9.00 6.68 8.59
N LEU A 145 8.35 5.65 9.12
CA LEU A 145 8.15 4.38 8.43
C LEU A 145 7.38 4.58 7.11
N LEU A 146 6.27 5.33 7.13
CA LEU A 146 5.48 5.57 5.92
C LEU A 146 6.24 6.41 4.89
N MET A 147 7.06 7.37 5.30
CA MET A 147 7.93 8.13 4.39
C MET A 147 8.97 7.24 3.69
N SER A 148 9.49 6.23 4.39
CA SER A 148 10.46 5.30 3.82
C SER A 148 9.90 4.41 2.70
N HIS A 149 8.57 4.15 2.67
CA HIS A 149 7.92 3.29 1.68
C HIS A 149 8.11 3.79 0.24
N ILE A 150 7.90 5.08 0.00
CA ILE A 150 8.06 5.66 -1.35
C ILE A 150 9.53 5.61 -1.78
N SER A 151 10.46 5.84 -0.85
CA SER A 151 11.90 5.72 -1.14
C SER A 151 12.26 4.28 -1.52
N TRP A 152 11.78 3.29 -0.76
CA TRP A 152 11.99 1.88 -1.04
C TRP A 152 11.40 1.49 -2.41
N LEU A 153 10.15 1.88 -2.70
CA LEU A 153 9.50 1.60 -3.99
C LEU A 153 10.31 2.16 -5.17
N ASN A 154 10.78 3.41 -5.06
CA ASN A 154 11.63 4.04 -6.08
C ASN A 154 12.93 3.26 -6.32
N GLN A 155 13.58 2.79 -5.24
CA GLN A 155 14.82 2.02 -5.36
C GLN A 155 14.56 0.67 -6.02
N THR A 156 13.52 -0.06 -5.58
CA THR A 156 13.17 -1.39 -6.10
C THR A 156 12.87 -1.37 -7.58
N LEU A 157 12.19 -0.32 -8.08
CA LEU A 157 11.82 -0.23 -9.51
C LEU A 157 12.93 0.32 -10.41
N ARG A 158 13.86 1.11 -9.87
CA ARG A 158 14.99 1.64 -10.64
C ARG A 158 16.17 0.69 -10.74
N HIS A 159 16.34 -0.16 -9.75
CA HIS A 159 17.43 -1.14 -9.67
C HIS A 159 16.86 -2.54 -9.89
N SER A 160 16.74 -2.93 -11.17
CA SER A 160 16.36 -4.30 -11.57
C SER A 160 17.45 -5.35 -11.25
N ASP A 161 18.62 -4.91 -10.85
CA ASP A 161 19.69 -5.75 -10.34
C ASP A 161 19.56 -5.91 -8.82
N SER A 162 19.85 -7.07 -8.33
CA SER A 162 19.68 -7.60 -6.96
C SER A 162 20.37 -6.79 -5.83
N SER A 163 20.68 -5.50 -6.04
CA SER A 163 21.34 -4.63 -5.05
C SER A 163 20.36 -3.89 -4.12
N GLY A 164 19.06 -3.97 -4.38
CA GLY A 164 18.03 -3.34 -3.57
C GLY A 164 17.55 -4.21 -2.41
N MET A 165 17.08 -3.56 -1.33
CA MET A 165 16.47 -4.23 -0.18
C MET A 165 15.18 -4.94 -0.63
N SER A 166 15.07 -6.25 -0.40
CA SER A 166 13.87 -7.03 -0.68
C SER A 166 12.67 -6.56 0.19
N LYS A 167 11.45 -6.91 -0.22
CA LYS A 167 10.24 -6.63 0.56
C LYS A 167 10.35 -7.21 1.98
N ALA A 168 10.86 -8.43 2.13
CA ALA A 168 10.99 -9.09 3.43
C ALA A 168 12.00 -8.36 4.34
N GLU A 169 13.14 -7.93 3.81
CA GLU A 169 14.13 -7.13 4.53
C GLU A 169 13.57 -5.77 4.94
N PHE A 170 12.81 -5.14 4.05
CA PHE A 170 12.18 -3.85 4.34
C PHE A 170 11.13 -3.97 5.45
N LEU A 171 10.27 -4.99 5.40
CA LEU A 171 9.32 -5.30 6.48
C LEU A 171 10.03 -5.60 7.80
N HIS A 172 11.12 -6.37 7.75
CA HIS A 172 11.93 -6.62 8.93
C HIS A 172 12.51 -5.32 9.52
N GLY A 173 12.93 -4.38 8.67
CA GLY A 173 13.40 -3.06 9.08
C GLY A 173 12.37 -2.28 9.91
N HIS A 174 11.07 -2.39 9.59
CA HIS A 174 10.00 -1.77 10.40
C HIS A 174 9.99 -2.31 11.84
N TRP A 175 10.16 -3.62 11.97
CA TRP A 175 10.22 -4.26 13.28
C TRP A 175 11.49 -3.90 14.05
N LEU A 176 12.63 -3.75 13.38
CA LEU A 176 13.86 -3.29 14.04
C LEU A 176 13.72 -1.89 14.64
N VAL A 177 12.95 -1.01 13.99
CA VAL A 177 12.61 0.33 14.50
C VAL A 177 11.68 0.27 15.71
N LEU A 178 10.71 -0.66 15.73
CA LEU A 178 9.75 -0.82 16.82
C LEU A 178 10.28 -1.67 17.98
N TYR A 179 11.22 -2.58 17.70
CA TYR A 179 11.73 -3.59 18.66
C TYR A 179 12.27 -2.99 19.97
N PRO A 180 13.02 -1.86 19.98
CA PRO A 180 13.51 -1.25 21.22
C PRO A 180 12.40 -0.86 22.19
N TYR A 181 11.19 -0.66 21.70
CA TYR A 181 10.03 -0.25 22.49
C TYR A 181 9.16 -1.43 22.95
N LEU A 182 9.42 -2.66 22.47
CA LEU A 182 8.63 -3.83 22.87
C LEU A 182 8.91 -4.21 24.32
N SER A 183 7.83 -4.45 25.07
CA SER A 183 7.88 -5.11 26.39
C SER A 183 8.30 -6.58 26.23
N GLU A 184 8.51 -7.29 27.35
CA GLU A 184 8.79 -8.75 27.29
C GLU A 184 7.65 -9.51 26.59
N LYS A 185 6.38 -9.18 26.88
CA LYS A 185 5.22 -9.72 26.17
C LYS A 185 5.29 -9.44 24.66
N GLY A 186 5.66 -8.24 24.28
CA GLY A 186 5.82 -7.85 22.88
C GLY A 186 6.94 -8.62 22.19
N ARG A 187 8.08 -8.80 22.84
CA ARG A 187 9.22 -9.56 22.30
C ARG A 187 8.90 -11.04 22.09
N ILE A 188 8.13 -11.64 22.99
CA ILE A 188 7.66 -13.01 22.84
C ILE A 188 6.75 -13.12 21.60
N ALA A 189 5.77 -12.23 21.47
CA ALA A 189 4.87 -12.20 20.31
C ALA A 189 5.60 -11.92 19.00
N TYR A 190 6.62 -11.04 19.01
CA TYR A 190 7.45 -10.78 17.83
C TYR A 190 8.23 -11.98 17.35
N ARG A 191 8.79 -12.79 18.28
CA ARG A 191 9.48 -14.04 17.91
C ARG A 191 8.57 -14.98 17.12
N GLN A 192 7.30 -15.10 17.50
CA GLN A 192 6.32 -15.92 16.77
C GLN A 192 6.09 -15.46 15.33
N ILE A 193 6.14 -14.15 15.07
CA ILE A 193 6.04 -13.61 13.71
C ILE A 193 7.27 -13.98 12.86
N ARG A 194 8.46 -14.09 13.49
CA ARG A 194 9.70 -14.39 12.78
C ARG A 194 9.88 -15.88 12.46
N GLU A 195 9.18 -16.75 13.16
CA GLU A 195 9.23 -18.20 13.02
C GLU A 195 8.11 -18.76 12.11
N SER A 196 7.13 -17.94 11.74
CA SER A 196 6.02 -18.27 10.84
C SER A 196 6.29 -17.88 9.39
#